data_1e6a34cadacf4147e47b850238ec36cb
#
_entry.id   1e6a34cadacf4147e47b850238ec36cb
#
_cell.length_a   1.000
_cell.length_b   1.000
_cell.length_c   1.000
_cell.angle_alpha   90.00
_cell.angle_beta   90.00
_cell.angle_gamma   90.00
#
_symmetry.space_group_name_H-M   'P 1'
#
loop_
_entity.id
_entity.type
_entity.pdbx_description
1 polymer ?
#
loop_
_entity_poly.entity_id
_entity_poly.type
_entity_poly.pdbx_seq_one_letter_code
_entity_poly.pdbx_strand_id
1 'polypeptide(L)'
;MTKRRAWVLLAVLLLATGPAWLGVRWYQGHDLLLSQAPERRASRLTLPARESAMALPLRIPFPLIRDTAERLLPESFSDAGESEGTRYRYTVRRTSGLALSRTEEGRLRVTTSLVVNGDAGLSGGLAELLALGTKNFDAAAEVQADLGVALGEDWCPEVGVDVAYRWTKSPRLEVIGGVWVNVEGQVRGRVDAALRDLPRLLREAIPCDAIRRQMQDAWRNYDVPVQLPAAPPLHVQVHPLGLGLSGLAVEQDHLRLGLALQARTAVAATAGGMAPAGALPPLRRVPDRNGRLQLSIPVRAGYDMIRDWLMEQFGKRDIPFEVAGWKGTLRIREIFLYPSAPAVVASIGFTVDLPGALLDTAGRVTLSARPVVERGGTRIRLTDIHFARDVDSLLWSAATLVLEAPIRARLAEVAVYDLRGGIADALKALQKTLADPERTGGVRLALSKPSLRLERVVPENDALTVLGAAEATVSAELTTLPGG
;
A
#
# COMPACT_ATOMS: atom_id res chain seq x y z
N MET A 1 -0.32 91.29 16.75
CA MET A 1 -0.69 90.19 17.67
C MET A 1 -1.34 88.98 16.94
N THR A 2 -1.28 88.86 15.60
CA THR A 2 -2.08 87.88 14.84
C THR A 2 -1.28 86.68 14.36
N LYS A 3 0.02 86.73 14.11
CA LYS A 3 0.82 85.63 13.63
C LYS A 3 1.08 84.51 14.66
N ARG A 4 1.26 84.82 15.91
CA ARG A 4 1.52 83.89 17.04
C ARG A 4 0.31 82.98 17.32
N ARG A 5 -0.93 83.56 17.26
CA ARG A 5 -2.14 82.78 17.44
C ARG A 5 -2.43 81.80 16.29
N ALA A 6 -2.04 82.13 15.06
CA ALA A 6 -2.18 81.21 13.91
C ALA A 6 -1.24 80.02 14.02
N TRP A 7 -0.02 80.19 14.49
CA TRP A 7 0.93 79.07 14.70
C TRP A 7 0.53 78.16 15.84
N VAL A 8 -0.07 78.68 16.91
CA VAL A 8 -0.61 77.85 18.03
C VAL A 8 -1.82 77.07 17.59
N LEU A 9 -2.70 77.62 16.80
CA LEU A 9 -3.83 76.91 16.22
C LEU A 9 -3.42 75.84 15.23
N LEU A 10 -2.38 76.11 14.41
CA LEU A 10 -1.83 75.13 13.48
C LEU A 10 -1.15 73.93 14.21
N ALA A 11 -0.41 74.25 15.27
CA ALA A 11 0.23 73.23 16.12
C ALA A 11 -0.79 72.37 16.88
N VAL A 12 -1.88 72.97 17.39
CA VAL A 12 -2.98 72.22 18.03
C VAL A 12 -3.73 71.37 17.02
N LEU A 13 -3.92 71.86 15.77
CA LEU A 13 -4.56 71.08 14.71
C LEU A 13 -3.69 69.90 14.29
N LEU A 14 -2.36 70.07 14.17
CA LEU A 14 -1.42 69.02 13.85
C LEU A 14 -1.28 67.98 15.01
N LEU A 15 -1.33 68.43 16.24
CA LEU A 15 -1.33 67.56 17.43
C LEU A 15 -2.65 66.79 17.61
N ALA A 16 -3.77 67.28 17.14
CA ALA A 16 -5.05 66.58 17.15
C ALA A 16 -5.26 65.68 15.94
N THR A 17 -4.79 66.06 14.74
CA THR A 17 -4.93 65.28 13.52
C THR A 17 -3.95 64.13 13.44
N GLY A 18 -2.73 64.27 13.98
CA GLY A 18 -1.70 63.25 13.97
C GLY A 18 -2.14 61.95 14.72
N PRO A 19 -2.57 62.04 15.98
CA PRO A 19 -3.09 60.87 16.72
C PRO A 19 -4.37 60.32 16.10
N ALA A 20 -5.26 61.17 15.59
CA ALA A 20 -6.48 60.74 14.92
C ALA A 20 -6.17 60.01 13.63
N TRP A 21 -5.22 60.50 12.83
CA TRP A 21 -4.77 59.82 11.59
C TRP A 21 -4.03 58.51 11.90
N LEU A 22 -3.15 58.50 12.91
CA LEU A 22 -2.53 57.25 13.40
C LEU A 22 -3.56 56.27 13.94
N GLY A 23 -4.59 56.75 14.67
CA GLY A 23 -5.70 55.95 15.16
C GLY A 23 -6.54 55.33 13.99
N VAL A 24 -6.83 56.14 12.97
CA VAL A 24 -7.57 55.64 11.76
C VAL A 24 -6.69 54.67 10.99
N ARG A 25 -5.40 54.93 10.80
CA ARG A 25 -4.49 54.00 10.12
C ARG A 25 -4.23 52.72 10.94
N TRP A 26 -4.20 52.85 12.28
CA TRP A 26 -4.16 51.71 13.19
C TRP A 26 -5.47 50.89 13.13
N TYR A 27 -6.62 51.59 13.09
CA TYR A 27 -7.94 50.98 12.95
C TYR A 27 -8.14 50.29 11.59
N GLN A 28 -7.69 50.87 10.51
CA GLN A 28 -7.74 50.30 9.14
C GLN A 28 -6.79 49.09 8.93
N GLY A 29 -5.77 48.96 9.77
CA GLY A 29 -4.89 47.78 9.78
C GLY A 29 -5.47 46.58 10.54
N HIS A 30 -6.68 46.68 11.07
CA HIS A 30 -7.29 45.67 11.96
C HIS A 30 -8.49 44.94 11.33
N ASP A 31 -8.34 44.55 10.05
CA ASP A 31 -9.34 43.74 9.33
C ASP A 31 -9.54 42.32 9.89
N LEU A 32 -9.03 42.03 11.11
CA LEU A 32 -9.15 40.73 11.76
C LEU A 32 -10.47 40.57 12.54
N LEU A 33 -11.14 41.67 12.87
CA LEU A 33 -12.36 41.60 13.64
C LEU A 33 -13.58 41.50 12.76
N LEU A 34 -14.28 40.38 12.86
CA LEU A 34 -15.61 40.19 12.27
C LEU A 34 -16.66 40.73 13.23
N SER A 35 -17.66 41.44 12.71
CA SER A 35 -18.78 41.93 13.50
C SER A 35 -19.70 40.81 13.99
N GLN A 36 -19.70 39.69 13.32
CA GLN A 36 -20.49 38.50 13.63
C GLN A 36 -19.70 37.23 13.32
N ALA A 37 -20.02 36.12 14.00
CA ALA A 37 -19.47 34.82 13.71
C ALA A 37 -19.84 34.40 12.25
N PRO A 38 -18.88 33.86 11.48
CA PRO A 38 -19.15 33.43 10.12
C PRO A 38 -20.26 32.37 10.07
N GLU A 39 -21.12 32.46 9.08
CA GLU A 39 -22.18 31.48 8.87
C GLU A 39 -21.62 30.10 8.51
N ARG A 40 -22.34 29.06 8.92
CA ARG A 40 -22.04 27.69 8.56
C ARG A 40 -22.26 27.47 7.06
N ARG A 41 -21.18 27.21 6.33
CA ARG A 41 -21.21 26.97 4.89
C ARG A 41 -20.23 25.85 4.56
N ALA A 42 -20.73 24.70 4.13
CA ALA A 42 -19.90 23.62 3.64
C ALA A 42 -19.33 23.94 2.24
N SER A 43 -18.20 23.35 1.91
CA SER A 43 -17.66 23.39 0.55
C SER A 43 -18.62 22.70 -0.42
N ARG A 44 -18.88 23.33 -1.56
CA ARG A 44 -19.63 22.71 -2.68
C ARG A 44 -18.73 21.90 -3.61
N LEU A 45 -17.46 21.79 -3.28
CA LEU A 45 -16.50 21.08 -4.13
C LEU A 45 -16.73 19.57 -3.99
N THR A 46 -17.29 18.97 -5.03
CA THR A 46 -17.30 17.52 -5.18
C THR A 46 -15.89 17.07 -5.56
N LEU A 47 -15.26 16.32 -4.68
CA LEU A 47 -13.96 15.73 -4.99
C LEU A 47 -14.19 14.54 -5.93
N PRO A 48 -13.54 14.52 -7.11
CA PRO A 48 -13.61 13.34 -7.96
C PRO A 48 -13.01 12.16 -7.19
N ALA A 49 -13.71 11.03 -7.20
CA ALA A 49 -13.16 9.78 -6.66
C ALA A 49 -11.92 9.42 -7.50
N ARG A 50 -10.73 9.72 -6.98
CA ARG A 50 -9.48 9.31 -7.62
C ARG A 50 -9.21 7.87 -7.25
N GLU A 51 -9.07 7.03 -8.26
CA GLU A 51 -8.64 5.66 -8.08
C GLU A 51 -7.14 5.61 -7.85
N SER A 52 -6.75 4.77 -6.92
CA SER A 52 -5.36 4.41 -6.69
C SER A 52 -4.96 3.31 -7.67
N ALA A 53 -3.76 3.41 -8.23
CA ALA A 53 -3.21 2.42 -9.14
C ALA A 53 -1.85 1.96 -8.64
N MET A 54 -1.65 0.65 -8.62
CA MET A 54 -0.40 0.01 -8.25
C MET A 54 -0.01 -0.99 -9.33
N ALA A 55 1.14 -0.80 -9.95
CA ALA A 55 1.80 -1.83 -10.74
C ALA A 55 2.78 -2.58 -9.82
N LEU A 56 2.69 -3.90 -9.80
CA LEU A 56 3.47 -4.77 -8.93
C LEU A 56 4.25 -5.78 -9.76
N PRO A 57 5.51 -5.54 -10.11
CA PRO A 57 6.38 -6.54 -10.70
C PRO A 57 6.82 -7.53 -9.60
N LEU A 58 6.21 -8.72 -9.63
CA LEU A 58 6.52 -9.80 -8.70
C LEU A 58 7.64 -10.66 -9.28
N ARG A 59 8.74 -10.79 -8.57
CA ARG A 59 9.85 -11.70 -8.86
C ARG A 59 9.61 -13.03 -8.15
N ILE A 60 9.75 -14.13 -8.88
CA ILE A 60 9.69 -15.50 -8.36
C ILE A 60 11.05 -16.14 -8.63
N PRO A 61 11.96 -16.21 -7.65
CA PRO A 61 13.33 -16.70 -7.86
C PRO A 61 13.36 -18.17 -8.32
N PHE A 62 14.23 -18.53 -9.23
CA PHE A 62 14.40 -19.93 -9.67
C PHE A 62 14.72 -20.90 -8.52
N PRO A 63 15.55 -20.54 -7.52
CA PRO A 63 15.75 -21.41 -6.36
C PRO A 63 14.45 -21.80 -5.66
N LEU A 64 13.52 -20.85 -5.48
CA LEU A 64 12.23 -21.11 -4.85
C LEU A 64 11.36 -22.06 -5.68
N ILE A 65 11.37 -21.92 -7.01
CA ILE A 65 10.65 -22.82 -7.93
C ILE A 65 11.28 -24.21 -7.88
N ARG A 66 12.60 -24.28 -7.98
CA ARG A 66 13.36 -25.53 -7.93
C ARG A 66 13.09 -26.30 -6.63
N ASP A 67 13.28 -25.64 -5.48
CA ASP A 67 13.18 -26.29 -4.18
C ASP A 67 11.76 -26.79 -3.92
N THR A 68 10.74 -26.08 -4.44
CA THR A 68 9.35 -26.53 -4.37
C THR A 68 9.08 -27.70 -5.33
N ALA A 69 9.60 -27.62 -6.55
CA ALA A 69 9.44 -28.71 -7.53
C ALA A 69 10.15 -29.98 -7.05
N GLU A 70 11.33 -29.87 -6.46
CA GLU A 70 12.07 -31.00 -5.92
C GLU A 70 11.37 -31.68 -4.74
N ARG A 71 10.63 -30.92 -3.91
CA ARG A 71 9.81 -31.50 -2.83
C ARG A 71 8.57 -32.23 -3.35
N LEU A 72 8.00 -31.77 -4.45
CA LEU A 72 6.80 -32.37 -5.05
C LEU A 72 7.11 -33.56 -5.96
N LEU A 73 8.27 -33.57 -6.57
CA LEU A 73 8.70 -34.63 -7.49
C LEU A 73 9.47 -35.72 -6.71
N PRO A 74 9.06 -37.00 -6.81
CA PRO A 74 9.78 -38.07 -6.16
C PRO A 74 11.21 -38.21 -6.73
N GLU A 75 12.17 -38.55 -5.88
CA GLU A 75 13.56 -38.81 -6.31
C GLU A 75 13.65 -40.08 -7.16
N SER A 76 12.77 -41.03 -6.94
CA SER A 76 12.67 -42.27 -7.71
C SER A 76 11.22 -42.67 -7.95
N PHE A 77 11.02 -43.27 -9.08
CA PHE A 77 9.74 -43.84 -9.53
C PHE A 77 9.99 -45.25 -10.02
N SER A 78 9.15 -46.21 -9.64
CA SER A 78 9.21 -47.60 -10.08
C SER A 78 7.89 -48.02 -10.68
N ASP A 79 7.96 -48.79 -11.74
CA ASP A 79 6.79 -49.36 -12.37
C ASP A 79 7.10 -50.80 -12.80
N ALA A 80 6.07 -51.64 -12.88
CA ALA A 80 6.15 -53.00 -13.33
C ALA A 80 4.87 -53.39 -14.12
N GLY A 81 5.03 -54.12 -15.18
CA GLY A 81 3.90 -54.49 -16.00
C GLY A 81 4.23 -55.58 -17.01
N GLU A 82 3.26 -55.86 -17.87
CA GLU A 82 3.40 -56.75 -19.00
C GLU A 82 2.88 -56.05 -20.26
N SER A 83 3.68 -56.04 -21.33
CA SER A 83 3.31 -55.44 -22.62
C SER A 83 3.85 -56.29 -23.73
N GLU A 84 3.00 -56.65 -24.70
CA GLU A 84 3.36 -57.44 -25.89
C GLU A 84 4.12 -58.73 -25.56
N GLY A 85 3.69 -59.46 -24.49
CA GLY A 85 4.34 -60.69 -24.04
C GLY A 85 5.71 -60.49 -23.38
N THR A 86 6.04 -59.27 -22.94
CA THR A 86 7.25 -58.95 -22.22
C THR A 86 6.86 -58.41 -20.83
N ARG A 87 7.27 -59.11 -19.78
CA ARG A 87 7.16 -58.63 -18.40
C ARG A 87 8.36 -57.74 -18.13
N TYR A 88 8.11 -56.56 -17.50
CA TYR A 88 9.14 -55.61 -17.16
C TYR A 88 8.96 -55.09 -15.74
N ARG A 89 10.05 -54.72 -15.14
CA ARG A 89 10.11 -53.92 -13.91
C ARG A 89 11.26 -52.93 -14.06
N TYR A 90 11.01 -51.66 -13.75
CA TYR A 90 12.07 -50.65 -13.79
C TYR A 90 11.93 -49.64 -12.68
N THR A 91 13.04 -49.01 -12.36
CA THR A 91 13.17 -47.89 -11.48
C THR A 91 13.88 -46.76 -12.19
N VAL A 92 13.23 -45.63 -12.28
CA VAL A 92 13.82 -44.38 -12.73
C VAL A 92 14.25 -43.57 -11.52
N ARG A 93 15.46 -43.16 -11.48
CA ARG A 93 16.01 -42.32 -10.37
C ARG A 93 16.63 -41.07 -10.93
N ARG A 94 16.31 -39.95 -10.32
CA ARG A 94 16.94 -38.66 -10.61
C ARG A 94 18.32 -38.65 -9.94
N THR A 95 19.38 -38.34 -10.71
CA THR A 95 20.77 -38.33 -10.24
C THR A 95 21.35 -36.93 -10.12
N SER A 96 20.67 -35.91 -10.61
CA SER A 96 21.00 -34.50 -10.41
C SER A 96 19.78 -33.72 -9.92
N GLY A 97 20.00 -32.60 -9.24
CA GLY A 97 18.94 -31.62 -8.95
C GLY A 97 18.36 -31.02 -10.23
N LEU A 98 17.25 -30.30 -10.10
CA LEU A 98 16.65 -29.55 -11.18
C LEU A 98 17.47 -28.28 -11.45
N ALA A 99 17.98 -28.12 -12.67
CA ALA A 99 18.62 -26.88 -13.12
C ALA A 99 17.62 -26.07 -13.93
N LEU A 100 17.40 -24.81 -13.49
CA LEU A 100 16.48 -23.89 -14.16
C LEU A 100 17.27 -22.80 -14.89
N SER A 101 16.89 -22.51 -16.13
CA SER A 101 17.49 -21.45 -16.93
C SER A 101 16.48 -20.85 -17.91
N ARG A 102 16.81 -19.72 -18.53
CA ARG A 102 16.03 -19.09 -19.58
C ARG A 102 16.51 -19.56 -20.93
N THR A 103 15.60 -19.90 -21.87
CA THR A 103 15.92 -20.13 -23.27
C THR A 103 16.08 -18.81 -24.04
N GLU A 104 16.66 -18.86 -25.24
CA GLU A 104 16.74 -17.69 -26.14
C GLU A 104 15.36 -17.13 -26.49
N GLU A 105 14.35 -18.02 -26.63
CA GLU A 105 12.96 -17.65 -26.92
C GLU A 105 12.20 -17.15 -25.68
N GLY A 106 12.88 -17.06 -24.52
CA GLY A 106 12.26 -16.55 -23.28
C GLY A 106 11.37 -17.57 -22.54
N ARG A 107 11.57 -18.86 -22.77
CA ARG A 107 10.89 -19.95 -22.04
C ARG A 107 11.72 -20.40 -20.83
N LEU A 108 11.07 -21.03 -19.86
CA LEU A 108 11.75 -21.63 -18.71
C LEU A 108 12.24 -23.03 -19.08
N ARG A 109 13.54 -23.22 -19.08
CA ARG A 109 14.17 -24.53 -19.28
C ARG A 109 14.45 -25.19 -17.96
N VAL A 110 13.99 -26.44 -17.81
CA VAL A 110 14.30 -27.32 -16.68
C VAL A 110 15.10 -28.50 -17.18
N THR A 111 16.28 -28.73 -16.59
CA THR A 111 17.16 -29.84 -16.98
C THR A 111 17.44 -30.72 -15.77
N THR A 112 17.45 -32.03 -15.96
CA THR A 112 17.84 -33.02 -14.95
C THR A 112 18.42 -34.28 -15.59
N SER A 113 19.17 -35.04 -14.82
CA SER A 113 19.72 -36.33 -15.25
C SER A 113 18.96 -37.47 -14.59
N LEU A 114 18.62 -38.47 -15.40
CA LEU A 114 17.90 -39.66 -14.96
C LEU A 114 18.73 -40.91 -15.24
N VAL A 115 18.64 -41.89 -14.34
CA VAL A 115 19.14 -43.25 -14.54
C VAL A 115 17.97 -44.19 -14.43
N VAL A 116 17.89 -45.11 -15.38
CA VAL A 116 16.88 -46.18 -15.44
C VAL A 116 17.58 -47.51 -15.26
N ASN A 117 17.16 -48.29 -14.28
CA ASN A 117 17.59 -49.66 -14.08
C ASN A 117 16.38 -50.56 -13.96
N GLY A 118 16.49 -51.75 -14.46
CA GLY A 118 15.38 -52.68 -14.39
C GLY A 118 15.71 -54.07 -14.93
N ASP A 119 14.67 -54.86 -15.01
CA ASP A 119 14.70 -56.18 -15.56
C ASP A 119 13.54 -56.38 -16.54
N ALA A 120 13.78 -57.08 -17.61
CA ALA A 120 12.77 -57.45 -18.60
C ALA A 120 12.95 -58.92 -19.05
N GLY A 121 11.84 -59.58 -19.26
CA GLY A 121 11.82 -60.98 -19.72
C GLY A 121 10.58 -61.31 -20.51
N LEU A 122 10.68 -62.31 -21.37
CA LEU A 122 9.52 -62.81 -22.10
C LEU A 122 8.54 -63.48 -21.13
N SER A 123 7.23 -63.22 -21.31
CA SER A 123 6.16 -63.85 -20.56
C SER A 123 5.50 -64.92 -21.39
N GLY A 124 5.08 -66.03 -20.74
CA GLY A 124 4.37 -67.17 -21.37
C GLY A 124 5.10 -68.50 -21.25
N GLY A 125 4.36 -69.59 -21.40
CA GLY A 125 4.84 -70.98 -21.12
C GLY A 125 6.03 -71.41 -21.95
N LEU A 126 6.24 -70.86 -23.16
CA LEU A 126 7.43 -71.11 -23.97
C LEU A 126 8.68 -70.46 -23.40
N ALA A 127 8.54 -69.27 -22.77
CA ALA A 127 9.64 -68.56 -22.11
C ALA A 127 10.14 -69.28 -20.85
N GLU A 128 9.21 -69.86 -20.10
CA GLU A 128 9.50 -70.70 -18.93
C GLU A 128 10.15 -72.03 -19.36
N LEU A 129 9.68 -72.68 -20.44
CA LEU A 129 10.23 -73.94 -20.97
C LEU A 129 11.66 -73.79 -21.49
N LEU A 130 12.02 -72.61 -22.04
CA LEU A 130 13.34 -72.29 -22.58
C LEU A 130 14.31 -71.67 -21.58
N ALA A 131 13.91 -71.55 -20.30
CA ALA A 131 14.67 -70.90 -19.22
C ALA A 131 15.20 -69.51 -19.61
N LEU A 132 14.42 -68.77 -20.43
CA LEU A 132 14.72 -67.39 -20.81
C LEU A 132 14.36 -66.50 -19.61
N GLY A 133 15.25 -66.40 -18.61
CA GLY A 133 15.08 -65.58 -17.43
C GLY A 133 15.00 -64.09 -17.75
N THR A 134 14.57 -63.31 -16.78
CA THR A 134 14.63 -61.87 -16.82
C THR A 134 16.07 -61.39 -17.06
N LYS A 135 16.23 -60.37 -17.88
CA LYS A 135 17.50 -59.77 -18.25
C LYS A 135 17.56 -58.33 -17.70
N ASN A 136 18.68 -57.97 -17.13
CA ASN A 136 18.89 -56.63 -16.62
C ASN A 136 19.00 -55.64 -17.77
N PHE A 137 18.41 -54.46 -17.59
CA PHE A 137 18.64 -53.34 -18.49
C PHE A 137 19.02 -52.12 -17.74
N ASP A 138 19.81 -51.26 -18.35
CA ASP A 138 20.18 -49.96 -17.84
C ASP A 138 20.18 -48.89 -18.94
N ALA A 139 19.93 -47.65 -18.52
CA ALA A 139 20.02 -46.48 -19.38
C ALA A 139 20.30 -45.23 -18.52
N ALA A 140 20.84 -44.21 -19.15
CA ALA A 140 20.89 -42.89 -18.55
C ALA A 140 20.59 -41.80 -19.58
N ALA A 141 19.88 -40.77 -19.16
CA ALA A 141 19.51 -39.68 -20.06
C ALA A 141 19.58 -38.35 -19.34
N GLU A 142 19.94 -37.32 -20.05
CA GLU A 142 19.69 -35.95 -19.69
C GLU A 142 18.33 -35.54 -20.30
N VAL A 143 17.43 -35.05 -19.47
CA VAL A 143 16.08 -34.62 -19.87
C VAL A 143 15.99 -33.11 -19.77
N GLN A 144 15.49 -32.48 -20.77
CA GLN A 144 15.28 -31.05 -20.89
C GLN A 144 13.81 -30.79 -21.19
N ALA A 145 13.17 -29.96 -20.38
CA ALA A 145 11.79 -29.48 -20.57
C ALA A 145 11.77 -27.98 -20.74
N ASP A 146 11.29 -27.49 -21.87
CA ASP A 146 11.12 -26.06 -22.13
C ASP A 146 9.65 -25.69 -21.91
N LEU A 147 9.42 -24.90 -20.84
CA LEU A 147 8.11 -24.54 -20.36
C LEU A 147 7.71 -23.14 -20.85
N GLY A 148 6.60 -23.04 -21.58
CA GLY A 148 5.90 -21.79 -21.82
C GLY A 148 4.81 -21.63 -20.77
N VAL A 149 4.84 -20.54 -19.99
CA VAL A 149 3.86 -20.28 -18.95
C VAL A 149 3.05 -19.05 -19.31
N ALA A 150 1.72 -19.16 -19.24
CA ALA A 150 0.77 -18.06 -19.36
C ALA A 150 -0.23 -18.13 -18.20
N LEU A 151 -0.98 -17.06 -17.99
CA LEU A 151 -2.07 -17.02 -17.02
C LEU A 151 -3.37 -16.71 -17.77
N GLY A 152 -4.34 -17.60 -17.64
CA GLY A 152 -5.66 -17.46 -18.24
C GLY A 152 -6.51 -16.38 -17.57
N GLU A 153 -7.57 -15.95 -18.23
CA GLU A 153 -8.50 -14.95 -17.69
C GLU A 153 -9.23 -15.43 -16.42
N ASP A 154 -9.30 -16.75 -16.24
CA ASP A 154 -9.91 -17.42 -15.10
C ASP A 154 -8.91 -17.68 -13.94
N TRP A 155 -7.71 -17.09 -14.00
CA TRP A 155 -6.63 -17.24 -13.02
C TRP A 155 -5.94 -18.62 -13.05
N CYS A 156 -6.28 -19.49 -13.99
CA CYS A 156 -5.61 -20.77 -14.12
C CYS A 156 -4.31 -20.62 -14.94
N PRO A 157 -3.17 -21.14 -14.46
CA PRO A 157 -1.95 -21.19 -15.24
C PRO A 157 -2.11 -22.13 -16.45
N GLU A 158 -1.72 -21.66 -17.61
CA GLU A 158 -1.60 -22.42 -18.84
C GLU A 158 -0.13 -22.74 -19.07
N VAL A 159 0.21 -24.03 -19.10
CA VAL A 159 1.58 -24.48 -19.29
C VAL A 159 1.69 -25.27 -20.57
N GLY A 160 2.47 -24.75 -21.52
CA GLY A 160 2.96 -25.48 -22.69
C GLY A 160 4.31 -26.11 -22.37
N VAL A 161 4.52 -27.36 -22.75
CA VAL A 161 5.76 -28.08 -22.45
C VAL A 161 6.27 -28.74 -23.71
N ASP A 162 7.53 -28.50 -24.03
CA ASP A 162 8.29 -29.23 -25.03
C ASP A 162 9.42 -29.99 -24.32
N VAL A 163 9.43 -31.33 -24.48
CA VAL A 163 10.41 -32.17 -23.81
C VAL A 163 11.34 -32.78 -24.81
N ALA A 164 12.61 -32.70 -24.56
CA ALA A 164 13.67 -33.37 -25.29
C ALA A 164 14.51 -34.19 -24.31
N TYR A 165 15.09 -35.26 -24.80
CA TYR A 165 16.06 -36.03 -24.02
C TYR A 165 17.24 -36.45 -24.90
N ARG A 166 18.34 -36.65 -24.22
CA ARG A 166 19.58 -37.16 -24.84
C ARG A 166 20.13 -38.29 -24.00
N TRP A 167 20.33 -39.44 -24.60
CA TRP A 167 20.98 -40.54 -23.90
C TRP A 167 22.43 -40.18 -23.57
N THR A 168 22.77 -40.24 -22.30
CA THR A 168 24.15 -40.20 -21.80
C THR A 168 24.73 -41.61 -21.69
N LYS A 169 23.84 -42.58 -21.54
CA LYS A 169 24.10 -44.01 -21.65
C LYS A 169 22.93 -44.63 -22.38
N SER A 170 23.16 -45.13 -23.66
CA SER A 170 22.09 -45.72 -24.43
C SER A 170 21.47 -46.93 -23.74
N PRO A 171 20.15 -47.15 -23.88
CA PRO A 171 19.47 -48.30 -23.31
C PRO A 171 20.12 -49.60 -23.81
N ARG A 172 20.49 -50.44 -22.87
CA ARG A 172 21.13 -51.71 -23.15
C ARG A 172 20.58 -52.83 -22.25
N LEU A 173 20.51 -54.00 -22.80
CA LEU A 173 20.02 -55.23 -22.18
C LEU A 173 21.18 -56.20 -22.00
N GLU A 174 21.35 -56.79 -20.84
CA GLU A 174 22.29 -57.87 -20.59
C GLU A 174 21.71 -59.18 -21.16
N VAL A 175 22.42 -59.82 -22.08
CA VAL A 175 21.92 -61.04 -22.77
C VAL A 175 22.43 -62.30 -22.06
N ILE A 176 23.73 -62.57 -22.07
CA ILE A 176 24.35 -63.76 -21.46
C ILE A 176 25.72 -63.36 -20.97
N GLY A 177 26.07 -63.71 -19.69
CA GLY A 177 27.43 -63.66 -19.20
C GLY A 177 28.10 -62.27 -19.21
N GLY A 178 27.35 -61.17 -18.99
CA GLY A 178 27.86 -59.82 -19.00
C GLY A 178 27.91 -59.18 -20.41
N VAL A 179 27.41 -59.83 -21.45
CA VAL A 179 27.29 -59.23 -22.78
C VAL A 179 26.07 -58.33 -22.86
N TRP A 180 26.27 -57.03 -23.14
CA TRP A 180 25.23 -56.03 -23.26
C TRP A 180 24.93 -55.68 -24.72
N VAL A 181 23.65 -55.67 -25.07
CA VAL A 181 23.15 -55.30 -26.42
C VAL A 181 22.38 -53.98 -26.35
N ASN A 182 22.67 -53.09 -27.26
CA ASN A 182 21.95 -51.83 -27.39
C ASN A 182 20.51 -52.08 -27.88
N VAL A 183 19.54 -51.59 -27.13
CA VAL A 183 18.09 -51.71 -27.44
C VAL A 183 17.42 -50.33 -27.61
N GLU A 184 18.19 -49.30 -27.89
CA GLU A 184 17.69 -47.93 -28.04
C GLU A 184 16.56 -47.83 -29.09
N GLY A 185 16.70 -48.50 -30.22
CA GLY A 185 15.71 -48.47 -31.30
C GLY A 185 14.34 -48.99 -30.86
N GLN A 186 14.30 -49.99 -29.98
CA GLN A 186 13.08 -50.57 -29.43
C GLN A 186 12.43 -49.74 -28.34
N VAL A 187 13.25 -48.99 -27.57
CA VAL A 187 12.79 -48.20 -26.44
C VAL A 187 12.36 -46.80 -26.86
N ARG A 188 13.01 -46.21 -27.86
CA ARG A 188 12.80 -44.82 -28.30
C ARG A 188 11.32 -44.52 -28.56
N GLY A 189 10.61 -45.34 -29.31
CA GLY A 189 9.21 -45.12 -29.67
C GLY A 189 8.28 -45.05 -28.43
N ARG A 190 8.58 -45.84 -27.38
CA ARG A 190 7.80 -45.84 -26.13
C ARG A 190 8.10 -44.58 -25.29
N VAL A 191 9.36 -44.18 -25.22
CA VAL A 191 9.73 -42.92 -24.53
C VAL A 191 9.10 -41.73 -25.23
N ASP A 192 9.18 -41.65 -26.55
CA ASP A 192 8.56 -40.56 -27.31
C ASP A 192 7.03 -40.52 -27.17
N ALA A 193 6.37 -41.68 -27.03
CA ALA A 193 4.94 -41.75 -26.76
C ALA A 193 4.60 -41.22 -25.35
N ALA A 194 5.34 -41.62 -24.32
CA ALA A 194 5.16 -41.14 -22.97
C ALA A 194 5.38 -39.63 -22.87
N LEU A 195 6.39 -39.10 -23.54
CA LEU A 195 6.67 -37.67 -23.56
C LEU A 195 5.58 -36.83 -24.27
N ARG A 196 4.90 -37.42 -25.29
CA ARG A 196 3.75 -36.76 -25.93
C ARG A 196 2.54 -36.59 -25.01
N ASP A 197 2.36 -37.46 -24.03
CA ASP A 197 1.27 -37.37 -23.05
C ASP A 197 1.55 -36.39 -21.91
N LEU A 198 2.82 -36.05 -21.68
CA LEU A 198 3.24 -35.23 -20.57
C LEU A 198 2.55 -33.84 -20.51
N PRO A 199 2.34 -33.09 -21.61
CA PRO A 199 1.63 -31.81 -21.57
C PRO A 199 0.18 -31.93 -21.07
N ARG A 200 -0.49 -33.04 -21.37
CA ARG A 200 -1.84 -33.34 -20.88
C ARG A 200 -1.82 -33.61 -19.37
N LEU A 201 -0.93 -34.48 -18.92
CA LEU A 201 -0.76 -34.82 -17.51
C LEU A 201 -0.42 -33.60 -16.63
N LEU A 202 0.45 -32.72 -17.14
CA LEU A 202 0.80 -31.49 -16.42
C LEU A 202 -0.39 -30.52 -16.30
N ARG A 203 -1.20 -30.38 -17.35
CA ARG A 203 -2.42 -29.56 -17.27
C ARG A 203 -3.42 -30.11 -16.27
N GLU A 204 -3.60 -31.43 -16.24
CA GLU A 204 -4.48 -32.09 -15.27
C GLU A 204 -3.97 -31.99 -13.82
N ALA A 205 -2.66 -31.89 -13.63
CA ALA A 205 -2.02 -31.75 -12.32
C ALA A 205 -2.08 -30.33 -11.74
N ILE A 206 -2.39 -29.29 -12.55
CA ILE A 206 -2.47 -27.91 -12.06
C ILE A 206 -3.76 -27.74 -11.24
N PRO A 207 -3.66 -27.37 -9.94
CA PRO A 207 -4.82 -27.24 -9.08
C PRO A 207 -5.54 -25.89 -9.25
N CYS A 208 -6.13 -25.65 -10.43
CA CYS A 208 -6.76 -24.39 -10.82
C CYS A 208 -7.81 -23.91 -9.80
N ASP A 209 -8.61 -24.81 -9.24
CA ASP A 209 -9.62 -24.45 -8.25
C ASP A 209 -9.01 -24.00 -6.91
N ALA A 210 -7.88 -24.58 -6.54
CA ALA A 210 -7.16 -24.13 -5.33
C ALA A 210 -6.56 -22.74 -5.52
N ILE A 211 -5.94 -22.52 -6.69
CA ILE A 211 -5.38 -21.21 -7.07
C ILE A 211 -6.49 -20.15 -7.09
N ARG A 212 -7.63 -20.44 -7.73
CA ARG A 212 -8.76 -19.50 -7.81
C ARG A 212 -9.33 -19.18 -6.42
N ARG A 213 -9.50 -20.17 -5.54
CA ARG A 213 -9.94 -19.95 -4.15
C ARG A 213 -8.96 -19.04 -3.40
N GLN A 214 -7.67 -19.29 -3.50
CA GLN A 214 -6.66 -18.46 -2.84
C GLN A 214 -6.65 -17.01 -3.35
N MET A 215 -6.82 -16.81 -4.65
CA MET A 215 -6.98 -15.48 -5.23
C MET A 215 -8.26 -14.80 -4.76
N GLN A 216 -9.38 -15.55 -4.64
CA GLN A 216 -10.64 -15.04 -4.08
C GLN A 216 -10.49 -14.64 -2.61
N ASP A 217 -9.76 -15.39 -1.80
CA ASP A 217 -9.50 -15.10 -0.38
C ASP A 217 -8.61 -13.85 -0.23
N ALA A 218 -7.68 -13.65 -1.16
CA ALA A 218 -6.85 -12.44 -1.24
C ALA A 218 -7.63 -11.23 -1.79
N TRP A 219 -8.74 -11.43 -2.50
CA TRP A 219 -9.59 -10.38 -3.06
C TRP A 219 -10.59 -9.87 -2.03
N ARG A 220 -10.11 -9.06 -1.09
CA ARG A 220 -10.90 -8.52 0.02
C ARG A 220 -10.53 -7.07 0.31
N ASN A 221 -11.33 -6.40 1.11
CA ASN A 221 -10.97 -5.12 1.66
C ASN A 221 -9.83 -5.27 2.67
N TYR A 222 -8.92 -4.32 2.65
CA TYR A 222 -7.83 -4.24 3.62
C TYR A 222 -8.04 -3.01 4.49
N ASP A 223 -7.89 -3.19 5.79
CA ASP A 223 -7.94 -2.13 6.80
C ASP A 223 -6.65 -2.18 7.60
N VAL A 224 -5.81 -1.18 7.43
CA VAL A 224 -4.48 -1.11 8.03
C VAL A 224 -4.45 0.00 9.06
N PRO A 225 -4.32 -0.32 10.36
CA PRO A 225 -4.18 0.70 11.39
C PRO A 225 -2.84 1.42 11.25
N VAL A 226 -2.88 2.76 11.29
CA VAL A 226 -1.70 3.64 11.25
C VAL A 226 -1.73 4.56 12.45
N GLN A 227 -0.67 4.53 13.25
CA GLN A 227 -0.47 5.43 14.37
C GLN A 227 0.49 6.54 13.97
N LEU A 228 0.02 7.79 14.00
CA LEU A 228 0.84 8.97 13.81
C LEU A 228 1.18 9.58 15.17
N PRO A 229 2.38 10.18 15.35
CA PRO A 229 2.73 10.89 16.56
C PRO A 229 1.75 12.05 16.81
N ALA A 230 1.26 12.17 18.04
CA ALA A 230 0.35 13.22 18.49
C ALA A 230 -0.95 13.37 17.65
N ALA A 231 -1.42 12.28 17.04
CA ALA A 231 -2.70 12.23 16.33
C ALA A 231 -3.52 11.02 16.82
N PRO A 232 -4.86 11.03 16.69
CA PRO A 232 -5.68 9.84 16.94
C PRO A 232 -5.29 8.73 15.98
N PRO A 233 -5.50 7.44 16.35
CA PRO A 233 -5.27 6.31 15.45
C PRO A 233 -6.11 6.45 14.18
N LEU A 234 -5.52 6.13 13.05
CA LEU A 234 -6.16 6.19 11.75
C LEU A 234 -6.15 4.79 11.10
N HIS A 235 -7.10 4.53 10.24
CA HIS A 235 -7.24 3.31 9.47
C HIS A 235 -7.12 3.63 7.98
N VAL A 236 -6.09 3.10 7.33
CA VAL A 236 -5.96 3.15 5.87
C VAL A 236 -6.77 2.01 5.28
N GLN A 237 -7.84 2.36 4.61
CA GLN A 237 -8.79 1.44 4.01
C GLN A 237 -8.52 1.34 2.52
N VAL A 238 -8.42 0.10 2.01
CA VAL A 238 -8.19 -0.19 0.59
C VAL A 238 -9.30 -1.11 0.09
N HIS A 239 -10.08 -0.62 -0.86
CA HIS A 239 -11.13 -1.37 -1.53
C HIS A 239 -10.67 -1.69 -2.96
N PRO A 240 -10.38 -2.96 -3.30
CA PRO A 240 -9.95 -3.34 -4.63
C PRO A 240 -11.10 -3.19 -5.63
N LEU A 241 -10.81 -2.66 -6.81
CA LEU A 241 -11.78 -2.40 -7.88
C LEU A 241 -11.50 -3.23 -9.13
N GLY A 242 -10.24 -3.51 -9.42
CA GLY A 242 -9.83 -4.24 -10.60
C GLY A 242 -8.41 -4.77 -10.50
N LEU A 243 -8.18 -5.89 -11.16
CA LEU A 243 -6.89 -6.56 -11.21
C LEU A 243 -6.53 -6.85 -12.66
N GLY A 244 -5.28 -6.58 -13.03
CA GLY A 244 -4.77 -6.78 -14.37
C GLY A 244 -3.42 -7.47 -14.39
N LEU A 245 -3.09 -8.09 -15.53
CA LEU A 245 -1.81 -8.70 -15.83
C LEU A 245 -1.10 -7.86 -16.89
N SER A 246 0.08 -7.34 -16.57
CA SER A 246 0.91 -6.63 -17.54
C SER A 246 1.88 -7.56 -18.29
N GLY A 247 2.03 -8.79 -17.84
CA GLY A 247 2.79 -9.85 -18.51
C GLY A 247 3.41 -10.83 -17.54
N LEU A 248 3.83 -11.96 -18.10
CA LEU A 248 4.69 -12.94 -17.45
C LEU A 248 5.91 -13.13 -18.33
N ALA A 249 7.09 -13.03 -17.78
CA ALA A 249 8.36 -13.18 -18.49
C ALA A 249 9.33 -14.03 -17.69
N VAL A 250 10.12 -14.83 -18.40
CA VAL A 250 11.24 -15.57 -17.83
C VAL A 250 12.49 -14.69 -17.96
N GLU A 251 13.07 -14.31 -16.86
CA GLU A 251 14.33 -13.57 -16.78
C GLU A 251 15.50 -14.55 -16.54
N GLN A 252 16.71 -14.04 -16.33
CA GLN A 252 17.90 -14.92 -16.20
C GLN A 252 17.88 -15.80 -14.96
N ASP A 253 17.34 -15.29 -13.83
CA ASP A 253 17.38 -15.93 -12.51
C ASP A 253 16.01 -16.03 -11.82
N HIS A 254 14.93 -15.56 -12.48
CA HIS A 254 13.59 -15.52 -11.91
C HIS A 254 12.49 -15.47 -12.98
N LEU A 255 11.27 -15.79 -12.57
CA LEU A 255 10.06 -15.41 -13.31
C LEU A 255 9.60 -14.02 -12.85
N ARG A 256 9.25 -13.17 -13.79
CA ARG A 256 8.65 -11.86 -13.54
C ARG A 256 7.17 -11.90 -13.91
N LEU A 257 6.32 -11.69 -12.92
CA LEU A 257 4.88 -11.56 -13.09
C LEU A 257 4.48 -10.10 -12.83
N GLY A 258 3.99 -9.42 -13.84
CA GLY A 258 3.53 -8.04 -13.73
C GLY A 258 2.04 -7.99 -13.37
N LEU A 259 1.70 -7.57 -12.16
CA LEU A 259 0.33 -7.35 -11.70
C LEU A 259 0.00 -5.86 -11.65
N ALA A 260 -1.24 -5.50 -11.91
CA ALA A 260 -1.73 -4.14 -11.75
C ALA A 260 -3.04 -4.16 -10.94
N LEU A 261 -3.03 -3.48 -9.80
CA LEU A 261 -4.19 -3.33 -8.92
C LEU A 261 -4.77 -1.92 -9.07
N GLN A 262 -6.07 -1.83 -9.31
CA GLN A 262 -6.85 -0.62 -9.14
C GLN A 262 -7.63 -0.72 -7.84
N ALA A 263 -7.61 0.33 -7.03
CA ALA A 263 -8.26 0.34 -5.74
C ALA A 263 -8.80 1.74 -5.41
N ARG A 264 -9.81 1.79 -4.56
CA ARG A 264 -10.21 3.02 -3.87
C ARG A 264 -9.61 2.99 -2.47
N THR A 265 -8.91 4.05 -2.12
CA THR A 265 -8.31 4.22 -0.80
C THR A 265 -9.05 5.30 -0.03
N ALA A 266 -9.18 5.12 1.28
CA ALA A 266 -9.71 6.11 2.21
C ALA A 266 -8.92 6.04 3.53
N VAL A 267 -8.95 7.11 4.30
CA VAL A 267 -8.42 7.12 5.67
C VAL A 267 -9.53 7.56 6.59
N ALA A 268 -9.84 6.74 7.58
CA ALA A 268 -10.91 6.96 8.55
C ALA A 268 -10.36 6.83 9.98
N ALA A 269 -11.09 7.39 10.95
CA ALA A 269 -10.76 7.29 12.37
C ALA A 269 -11.13 5.90 12.96
N THR A 270 -12.02 5.16 12.29
CA THR A 270 -12.50 3.86 12.75
C THR A 270 -12.32 2.81 11.67
N ALA A 271 -12.11 1.56 12.09
CA ALA A 271 -12.10 0.41 11.20
C ALA A 271 -13.48 0.18 10.55
N GLY A 272 -13.49 -0.42 9.37
CA GLY A 272 -14.71 -0.86 8.68
C GLY A 272 -15.41 0.26 7.89
N GLY A 273 -16.68 0.03 7.56
CA GLY A 273 -17.51 1.00 6.80
C GLY A 273 -17.41 0.89 5.28
N MET A 274 -16.58 -0.01 4.74
CA MET A 274 -16.52 -0.29 3.30
C MET A 274 -17.48 -1.42 2.92
N ALA A 275 -18.12 -1.29 1.75
CA ALA A 275 -18.85 -2.40 1.16
C ALA A 275 -17.91 -3.60 0.90
N PRO A 276 -18.39 -4.85 1.00
CA PRO A 276 -17.57 -6.02 0.66
C PRO A 276 -16.94 -5.92 -0.73
N ALA A 277 -15.73 -6.47 -0.87
CA ALA A 277 -15.05 -6.55 -2.14
C ALA A 277 -15.75 -7.54 -3.06
N GLY A 278 -16.66 -7.55 -3.72
CA GLY A 278 -17.39 -8.50 -4.60
C GLY A 278 -16.61 -9.78 -4.96
N ALA A 279 -17.02 -10.45 -6.01
CA ALA A 279 -16.31 -11.60 -6.54
C ALA A 279 -14.98 -11.16 -7.20
N LEU A 280 -14.00 -12.06 -7.21
CA LEU A 280 -12.73 -11.85 -7.93
C LEU A 280 -13.04 -11.57 -9.41
N PRO A 281 -12.60 -10.42 -9.96
CA PRO A 281 -12.84 -10.10 -11.37
C PRO A 281 -11.99 -11.00 -12.28
N PRO A 282 -12.40 -11.18 -13.54
CA PRO A 282 -11.56 -11.84 -14.52
C PRO A 282 -10.27 -11.06 -14.73
N LEU A 283 -9.19 -11.79 -15.02
CA LEU A 283 -7.88 -11.20 -15.25
C LEU A 283 -7.89 -10.42 -16.58
N ARG A 284 -7.54 -9.14 -16.51
CA ARG A 284 -7.45 -8.26 -17.68
C ARG A 284 -6.00 -8.02 -18.05
N ARG A 285 -5.69 -7.97 -19.35
CA ARG A 285 -4.37 -7.54 -19.81
C ARG A 285 -4.27 -6.02 -19.75
N VAL A 286 -3.17 -5.52 -19.16
CA VAL A 286 -2.92 -4.09 -18.98
C VAL A 286 -1.47 -3.75 -19.34
N PRO A 287 -1.17 -2.50 -19.72
CA PRO A 287 0.21 -2.08 -19.99
C PRO A 287 1.10 -2.21 -18.74
N ASP A 288 2.36 -2.58 -18.94
CA ASP A 288 3.36 -2.57 -17.87
C ASP A 288 3.66 -1.11 -17.45
N ARG A 289 3.63 -0.84 -16.16
CA ARG A 289 3.94 0.46 -15.57
C ARG A 289 5.16 0.43 -14.64
N ASN A 290 6.01 -0.56 -14.80
CA ASN A 290 7.33 -0.67 -14.12
C ASN A 290 7.28 -0.38 -12.61
N GLY A 291 6.35 -1.00 -11.91
CA GLY A 291 6.26 -0.88 -10.45
C GLY A 291 5.73 0.46 -9.95
N ARG A 292 5.15 1.33 -10.79
CA ARG A 292 4.62 2.61 -10.36
C ARG A 292 3.44 2.43 -9.42
N LEU A 293 3.56 3.05 -8.25
CA LEU A 293 2.50 3.19 -7.25
C LEU A 293 2.01 4.64 -7.25
N GLN A 294 0.71 4.83 -7.41
CA GLN A 294 0.03 6.11 -7.25
C GLN A 294 -1.20 5.91 -6.38
N LEU A 295 -1.18 6.49 -5.18
CA LEU A 295 -2.30 6.41 -4.24
C LEU A 295 -2.89 7.80 -4.05
N SER A 296 -4.21 7.90 -4.13
CA SER A 296 -4.99 9.05 -3.67
C SER A 296 -5.44 8.74 -2.24
N ILE A 297 -5.07 9.59 -1.29
CA ILE A 297 -5.28 9.36 0.14
C ILE A 297 -6.17 10.48 0.69
N PRO A 298 -7.51 10.37 0.58
CA PRO A 298 -8.41 11.28 1.25
C PRO A 298 -8.46 10.92 2.75
N VAL A 299 -8.03 11.86 3.60
CA VAL A 299 -8.12 11.76 5.07
C VAL A 299 -9.31 12.58 5.52
N ARG A 300 -10.35 11.93 6.03
CA ARG A 300 -11.57 12.58 6.51
C ARG A 300 -11.58 12.60 8.03
N ALA A 301 -11.47 13.80 8.61
CA ALA A 301 -11.50 14.03 10.04
C ALA A 301 -12.82 14.74 10.42
N GLY A 302 -13.71 14.04 11.12
CA GLY A 302 -14.95 14.61 11.62
C GLY A 302 -14.67 15.78 12.60
N TYR A 303 -15.48 16.83 12.55
CA TYR A 303 -15.32 17.98 13.46
C TYR A 303 -15.46 17.57 14.93
N ASP A 304 -16.31 16.59 15.23
CA ASP A 304 -16.43 16.08 16.60
C ASP A 304 -15.14 15.39 17.08
N MET A 305 -14.50 14.59 16.24
CA MET A 305 -13.22 13.97 16.56
C MET A 305 -12.12 15.01 16.81
N ILE A 306 -12.05 16.02 15.94
CA ILE A 306 -11.06 17.12 16.11
C ILE A 306 -11.37 17.90 17.41
N ARG A 307 -12.64 18.20 17.69
CA ARG A 307 -13.08 18.84 18.93
C ARG A 307 -12.64 18.03 20.16
N ASP A 308 -12.94 16.75 20.19
CA ASP A 308 -12.65 15.88 21.34
C ASP A 308 -11.14 15.80 21.60
N TRP A 309 -10.35 15.69 20.54
CA TRP A 309 -8.90 15.75 20.62
C TRP A 309 -8.40 17.10 21.15
N LEU A 310 -8.93 18.22 20.66
CA LEU A 310 -8.59 19.56 21.15
C LEU A 310 -8.97 19.73 22.62
N MET A 311 -10.14 19.24 23.03
CA MET A 311 -10.59 19.27 24.42
C MET A 311 -9.70 18.41 25.33
N GLU A 312 -9.21 17.29 24.86
CA GLU A 312 -8.25 16.45 25.59
C GLU A 312 -6.91 17.19 25.80
N GLN A 313 -6.42 17.88 24.76
CA GLN A 313 -5.15 18.61 24.81
C GLN A 313 -5.24 19.91 25.66
N PHE A 314 -6.34 20.65 25.58
CA PHE A 314 -6.44 22.02 26.12
C PHE A 314 -7.51 22.19 27.18
N GLY A 315 -8.58 21.40 27.19
CA GLY A 315 -9.71 21.60 28.09
C GLY A 315 -9.42 21.29 29.55
N LYS A 316 -8.36 20.54 29.86
CA LYS A 316 -7.93 20.17 31.22
C LYS A 316 -6.78 21.04 31.76
N ARG A 317 -6.33 22.04 30.99
CA ARG A 317 -5.15 22.83 31.31
C ARG A 317 -5.58 24.25 31.71
N ASP A 318 -5.03 24.72 32.81
CA ASP A 318 -5.05 26.12 33.15
C ASP A 318 -3.95 26.83 32.35
N ILE A 319 -4.33 27.74 31.47
CA ILE A 319 -3.41 28.46 30.58
C ILE A 319 -3.09 29.80 31.29
N PRO A 320 -1.88 29.97 31.89
CA PRO A 320 -1.52 31.21 32.51
C PRO A 320 -1.32 32.30 31.47
N PHE A 321 -1.78 33.50 31.76
CA PHE A 321 -1.52 34.68 30.95
C PHE A 321 -1.16 35.88 31.83
N GLU A 322 -0.40 36.82 31.25
CA GLU A 322 -0.05 38.09 31.85
C GLU A 322 -0.28 39.21 30.82
N VAL A 323 -1.17 40.13 31.12
CA VAL A 323 -1.52 41.22 30.23
C VAL A 323 -1.67 42.52 31.05
N ALA A 324 -0.95 43.56 30.61
CA ALA A 324 -0.96 44.88 31.25
C ALA A 324 -0.71 44.84 32.79
N GLY A 325 0.15 43.90 33.24
CA GLY A 325 0.47 43.71 34.66
C GLY A 325 -0.53 42.84 35.44
N TRP A 326 -1.60 42.40 34.82
CA TRP A 326 -2.57 41.46 35.40
C TRP A 326 -2.18 40.05 35.09
N LYS A 327 -2.09 39.19 36.10
CA LYS A 327 -1.85 37.75 35.95
C LYS A 327 -3.15 37.01 36.18
N GLY A 328 -3.47 36.06 35.30
CA GLY A 328 -4.66 35.26 35.42
C GLY A 328 -4.50 33.89 34.78
N THR A 329 -5.54 33.10 34.90
CA THR A 329 -5.63 31.78 34.22
C THR A 329 -6.85 31.73 33.33
N LEU A 330 -6.65 31.21 32.12
CA LEU A 330 -7.72 30.94 31.16
C LEU A 330 -7.96 29.44 31.14
N ARG A 331 -9.22 29.02 31.21
CA ARG A 331 -9.64 27.62 31.09
C ARG A 331 -10.64 27.47 29.97
N ILE A 332 -10.32 26.60 28.99
CA ILE A 332 -11.23 26.27 27.89
C ILE A 332 -12.32 25.37 28.45
N ARG A 333 -13.58 25.72 28.16
CA ARG A 333 -14.79 25.00 28.62
C ARG A 333 -15.42 24.20 27.54
N GLU A 334 -15.44 24.74 26.32
CA GLU A 334 -16.04 24.10 25.15
C GLU A 334 -15.36 24.55 23.86
N ILE A 335 -15.39 23.70 22.87
CA ILE A 335 -14.92 23.99 21.50
C ILE A 335 -15.98 23.48 20.54
N PHE A 336 -16.41 24.32 19.61
CA PHE A 336 -17.26 23.95 18.48
C PHE A 336 -16.52 24.21 17.19
N LEU A 337 -16.51 23.22 16.29
CA LEU A 337 -15.93 23.35 14.97
C LEU A 337 -17.00 23.24 13.90
N TYR A 338 -16.94 24.10 12.90
CA TYR A 338 -17.85 24.03 11.77
C TYR A 338 -17.25 24.64 10.51
N PRO A 339 -17.73 24.24 9.31
CA PRO A 339 -17.25 24.80 8.06
C PRO A 339 -17.85 26.19 7.81
N SER A 340 -17.03 27.10 7.32
CA SER A 340 -17.44 28.33 6.65
C SER A 340 -16.61 28.52 5.38
N ALA A 341 -16.81 27.59 4.43
CA ALA A 341 -15.95 27.43 3.27
C ALA A 341 -15.59 28.75 2.57
N PRO A 342 -14.32 28.96 2.25
CA PRO A 342 -13.18 28.02 2.31
C PRO A 342 -12.49 27.89 3.68
N ALA A 343 -12.99 28.58 4.72
CA ALA A 343 -12.46 28.58 6.07
C ALA A 343 -13.09 27.50 6.97
N VAL A 344 -12.44 27.20 8.07
CA VAL A 344 -12.96 26.45 9.21
C VAL A 344 -13.11 27.41 10.37
N VAL A 345 -14.19 27.30 11.10
CA VAL A 345 -14.50 28.13 12.26
C VAL A 345 -14.39 27.30 13.53
N ALA A 346 -13.66 27.85 14.52
CA ALA A 346 -13.58 27.32 15.87
C ALA A 346 -14.21 28.35 16.85
N SER A 347 -15.33 27.98 17.48
CA SER A 347 -15.95 28.74 18.53
C SER A 347 -15.53 28.16 19.86
N ILE A 348 -14.82 28.95 20.68
CA ILE A 348 -14.15 28.51 21.89
C ILE A 348 -14.79 29.25 23.06
N GLY A 349 -15.47 28.52 23.93
CA GLY A 349 -15.97 29.02 25.23
C GLY A 349 -14.91 28.84 26.29
N PHE A 350 -14.66 29.89 27.06
CA PHE A 350 -13.64 29.89 28.10
C PHE A 350 -14.09 30.63 29.37
N THR A 351 -13.42 30.35 30.47
CA THR A 351 -13.50 31.15 31.71
C THR A 351 -12.13 31.71 32.01
N VAL A 352 -12.13 32.92 32.54
CA VAL A 352 -10.92 33.60 33.02
C VAL A 352 -11.05 33.81 34.51
N ASP A 353 -10.01 33.36 35.23
CA ASP A 353 -9.84 33.55 36.66
C ASP A 353 -8.76 34.62 36.87
N LEU A 354 -9.14 35.74 37.51
CA LEU A 354 -8.25 36.85 37.85
C LEU A 354 -8.11 36.97 39.37
N PRO A 355 -6.93 37.34 39.90
CA PRO A 355 -6.73 37.51 41.32
C PRO A 355 -7.60 38.64 41.88
N GLY A 356 -8.48 38.32 42.79
CA GLY A 356 -9.44 39.23 43.37
C GLY A 356 -10.87 38.91 42.93
N ALA A 357 -11.59 38.16 43.70
CA ALA A 357 -12.83 37.40 43.44
C ALA A 357 -14.03 38.13 42.81
N LEU A 358 -13.87 39.32 42.26
CA LEU A 358 -14.96 40.11 41.66
C LEU A 358 -15.05 40.03 40.15
N LEU A 359 -14.18 39.28 39.48
CA LEU A 359 -14.04 39.36 38.01
C LEU A 359 -13.91 38.01 37.27
N ASP A 360 -14.38 36.90 37.83
CA ASP A 360 -14.51 35.66 37.06
C ASP A 360 -15.46 35.89 35.89
N THR A 361 -14.91 35.83 34.68
CA THR A 361 -15.67 36.15 33.47
C THR A 361 -15.67 34.98 32.52
N ALA A 362 -16.83 34.57 32.07
CA ALA A 362 -17.00 33.66 30.95
C ALA A 362 -17.08 34.44 29.64
N GLY A 363 -16.51 33.91 28.59
CA GLY A 363 -16.55 34.52 27.29
C GLY A 363 -16.53 33.48 26.16
N ARG A 364 -16.85 33.94 24.98
CA ARG A 364 -16.72 33.13 23.75
C ARG A 364 -15.95 33.89 22.69
N VAL A 365 -14.96 33.24 22.11
CA VAL A 365 -14.24 33.76 20.96
C VAL A 365 -14.46 32.81 19.76
N THR A 366 -14.75 33.39 18.64
CA THR A 366 -14.88 32.63 17.37
C THR A 366 -13.73 32.98 16.48
N LEU A 367 -12.95 31.97 16.12
CA LEU A 367 -11.83 32.03 15.20
C LEU A 367 -12.23 31.46 13.85
N SER A 368 -11.98 32.17 12.77
CA SER A 368 -12.12 31.68 11.40
C SER A 368 -10.75 31.68 10.75
N ALA A 369 -10.39 30.57 10.12
CA ALA A 369 -9.11 30.45 9.42
C ALA A 369 -9.25 29.55 8.18
N ARG A 370 -8.53 29.90 7.14
CA ARG A 370 -8.46 29.11 5.91
C ARG A 370 -7.24 28.19 5.93
N PRO A 371 -7.43 26.86 5.96
CA PRO A 371 -6.31 25.93 5.86
C PRO A 371 -5.83 25.84 4.41
N VAL A 372 -4.55 26.08 4.18
CA VAL A 372 -3.90 26.04 2.89
C VAL A 372 -2.70 25.11 2.95
N VAL A 373 -2.57 24.22 1.96
CA VAL A 373 -1.37 23.40 1.82
C VAL A 373 -0.27 24.24 1.20
N GLU A 374 0.89 24.33 1.84
CA GLU A 374 2.05 25.04 1.31
C GLU A 374 2.71 24.30 0.13
N ARG A 375 3.50 25.03 -0.65
CA ARG A 375 4.33 24.43 -1.70
C ARG A 375 5.21 23.32 -1.11
N GLY A 376 5.21 22.15 -1.75
CA GLY A 376 5.90 20.94 -1.23
C GLY A 376 4.98 19.94 -0.55
N GLY A 377 3.73 20.31 -0.20
CA GLY A 377 2.71 19.38 0.28
C GLY A 377 2.99 18.72 1.62
N THR A 378 3.83 19.31 2.46
CA THR A 378 4.20 18.76 3.78
C THR A 378 3.81 19.64 4.95
N ARG A 379 3.21 20.81 4.67
CA ARG A 379 2.78 21.77 5.68
C ARG A 379 1.39 22.28 5.38
N ILE A 380 0.61 22.47 6.41
CA ILE A 380 -0.67 23.17 6.37
C ILE A 380 -0.50 24.49 7.11
N ARG A 381 -0.78 25.58 6.42
CA ARG A 381 -0.81 26.92 7.00
C ARG A 381 -2.25 27.39 7.14
N LEU A 382 -2.56 27.99 8.29
CA LEU A 382 -3.79 28.74 8.46
C LEU A 382 -3.58 30.16 7.97
N THR A 383 -4.37 30.58 7.00
CA THR A 383 -4.37 31.94 6.45
C THR A 383 -5.73 32.61 6.71
N ASP A 384 -5.85 33.88 6.42
CA ASP A 384 -7.10 34.63 6.54
C ASP A 384 -7.73 34.43 7.94
N ILE A 385 -6.89 34.59 8.99
CA ILE A 385 -7.33 34.40 10.37
C ILE A 385 -8.13 35.63 10.81
N HIS A 386 -9.40 35.42 11.15
CA HIS A 386 -10.29 36.44 11.65
C HIS A 386 -10.88 36.05 13.01
N PHE A 387 -11.23 37.06 13.81
CA PHE A 387 -11.86 36.89 15.11
C PHE A 387 -13.22 37.51 15.09
N ALA A 388 -14.22 36.84 15.67
CA ALA A 388 -15.49 37.41 16.05
C ALA A 388 -15.63 37.24 17.55
N ARG A 389 -16.19 38.26 18.22
CA ARG A 389 -16.40 38.29 19.68
C ARG A 389 -17.87 38.28 19.99
N ASP A 390 -18.23 37.51 20.98
CA ASP A 390 -19.50 37.57 21.62
C ASP A 390 -19.19 37.73 23.12
N VAL A 391 -19.09 38.99 23.58
CA VAL A 391 -18.67 39.33 24.94
C VAL A 391 -19.56 40.39 25.48
N ASP A 392 -20.30 40.07 26.52
CA ASP A 392 -21.32 40.89 27.13
C ASP A 392 -20.81 42.07 27.99
N SER A 393 -19.47 42.34 28.09
CA SER A 393 -18.95 43.35 28.97
C SER A 393 -18.02 44.37 28.32
N LEU A 394 -18.25 45.66 28.62
CA LEU A 394 -17.43 46.82 28.21
C LEU A 394 -15.95 46.72 28.66
N LEU A 395 -15.69 46.07 29.80
CA LEU A 395 -14.33 45.88 30.33
C LEU A 395 -13.49 44.95 29.43
N TRP A 396 -14.10 43.95 28.81
CA TRP A 396 -13.42 43.08 27.88
C TRP A 396 -13.13 43.75 26.54
N SER A 397 -13.89 44.76 26.15
CA SER A 397 -13.61 45.53 24.93
C SER A 397 -12.26 46.26 25.02
N ALA A 398 -11.86 46.75 26.17
CA ALA A 398 -10.57 47.38 26.38
C ALA A 398 -9.43 46.36 26.55
N ALA A 399 -9.66 45.25 27.25
CA ALA A 399 -8.67 44.18 27.46
C ALA A 399 -8.34 43.43 26.14
N THR A 400 -9.33 43.26 25.27
CA THR A 400 -9.11 42.58 23.95
C THR A 400 -8.28 43.41 22.97
N LEU A 401 -8.29 44.74 23.04
CA LEU A 401 -7.39 45.58 22.25
C LEU A 401 -5.91 45.34 22.61
N VAL A 402 -5.62 45.05 23.87
CA VAL A 402 -4.26 44.79 24.37
C VAL A 402 -3.86 43.34 24.11
N LEU A 403 -4.83 42.40 24.11
CA LEU A 403 -4.61 40.97 23.88
C LEU A 403 -4.47 40.58 22.40
N GLU A 404 -4.95 41.40 21.48
CA GLU A 404 -4.96 41.10 20.06
C GLU A 404 -3.56 40.86 19.47
N ALA A 405 -2.58 41.74 19.81
CA ALA A 405 -1.22 41.64 19.27
C ALA A 405 -0.48 40.38 19.78
N PRO A 406 -0.48 40.02 21.08
CA PRO A 406 0.14 38.77 21.54
C PRO A 406 -0.60 37.52 21.07
N ILE A 407 -1.93 37.55 20.95
CA ILE A 407 -2.69 36.42 20.38
C ILE A 407 -2.34 36.24 18.91
N ARG A 408 -2.23 37.34 18.15
CA ARG A 408 -1.82 37.29 16.73
C ARG A 408 -0.43 36.70 16.57
N ALA A 409 0.55 37.16 17.37
CA ALA A 409 1.91 36.65 17.35
C ALA A 409 1.95 35.15 17.64
N ARG A 410 1.20 34.70 18.65
CA ARG A 410 1.14 33.31 19.05
C ARG A 410 0.40 32.43 18.02
N LEU A 411 -0.65 32.94 17.41
CA LEU A 411 -1.37 32.27 16.34
C LEU A 411 -0.52 32.16 15.06
N ALA A 412 0.27 33.18 14.72
CA ALA A 412 1.20 33.13 13.60
C ALA A 412 2.28 32.03 13.77
N GLU A 413 2.75 31.82 15.02
CA GLU A 413 3.68 30.74 15.35
C GLU A 413 3.01 29.35 15.22
N VAL A 414 1.76 29.21 15.68
CA VAL A 414 1.01 27.95 15.69
C VAL A 414 0.28 27.72 14.35
N ALA A 415 0.18 28.74 13.51
CA ALA A 415 -0.56 28.71 12.24
C ALA A 415 0.05 27.77 11.17
N VAL A 416 1.23 27.22 11.42
CA VAL A 416 1.88 26.28 10.50
C VAL A 416 2.00 24.92 11.17
N TYR A 417 1.28 23.95 10.62
CA TYR A 417 1.40 22.56 11.05
C TYR A 417 2.36 21.81 10.11
N ASP A 418 3.54 21.46 10.63
CA ASP A 418 4.58 20.77 9.87
C ASP A 418 4.44 19.26 10.03
N LEU A 419 4.15 18.59 8.93
CA LEU A 419 3.91 17.15 8.85
C LEU A 419 5.14 16.35 8.42
N ARG A 420 6.28 17.00 8.11
CA ARG A 420 7.47 16.32 7.56
C ARG A 420 7.94 15.16 8.44
N GLY A 421 8.05 15.38 9.74
CA GLY A 421 8.46 14.35 10.70
C GLY A 421 7.48 13.15 10.68
N GLY A 422 6.18 13.42 10.87
CA GLY A 422 5.15 12.39 10.86
C GLY A 422 5.07 11.60 9.56
N ILE A 423 5.21 12.27 8.41
CA ILE A 423 5.25 11.62 7.10
C ILE A 423 6.48 10.70 6.99
N ALA A 424 7.66 11.17 7.40
CA ALA A 424 8.88 10.37 7.35
C ALA A 424 8.79 9.13 8.25
N ASP A 425 8.26 9.27 9.47
CA ASP A 425 8.07 8.16 10.41
C ASP A 425 7.03 7.17 9.88
N ALA A 426 5.92 7.64 9.33
CA ALA A 426 4.91 6.78 8.71
C ALA A 426 5.46 5.99 7.52
N LEU A 427 6.23 6.62 6.64
CA LEU A 427 6.87 5.95 5.50
C LEU A 427 7.88 4.89 5.97
N LYS A 428 8.68 5.19 7.00
CA LYS A 428 9.63 4.23 7.59
C LYS A 428 8.92 3.03 8.22
N ALA A 429 7.84 3.25 8.96
CA ALA A 429 7.02 2.19 9.54
C ALA A 429 6.38 1.31 8.45
N LEU A 430 5.85 1.93 7.40
CA LEU A 430 5.28 1.23 6.25
C LEU A 430 6.33 0.36 5.53
N GLN A 431 7.51 0.90 5.25
CA GLN A 431 8.60 0.14 4.64
C GLN A 431 8.99 -1.09 5.47
N LYS A 432 9.06 -0.94 6.80
CA LYS A 432 9.34 -2.07 7.71
C LYS A 432 8.25 -3.14 7.62
N THR A 433 6.98 -2.75 7.61
CA THR A 433 5.85 -3.68 7.52
C THR A 433 5.81 -4.41 6.18
N LEU A 434 6.06 -3.71 5.08
CA LEU A 434 6.06 -4.26 3.73
C LEU A 434 7.26 -5.19 3.45
N ALA A 435 8.38 -4.98 4.13
CA ALA A 435 9.57 -5.83 4.02
C ALA A 435 9.43 -7.17 4.76
N ASP A 436 8.41 -7.34 5.59
CA ASP A 436 8.16 -8.53 6.40
C ASP A 436 7.24 -9.52 5.64
N PRO A 437 7.75 -10.67 5.14
CA PRO A 437 6.96 -11.63 4.37
C PRO A 437 5.83 -12.28 5.19
N GLU A 438 5.98 -12.41 6.52
CA GLU A 438 4.94 -13.00 7.36
C GLU A 438 3.66 -12.13 7.37
N ARG A 439 3.84 -10.82 7.31
CA ARG A 439 2.73 -9.84 7.28
C ARG A 439 2.13 -9.66 5.90
N THR A 440 2.89 -9.95 4.86
CA THR A 440 2.51 -9.72 3.46
C THR A 440 2.14 -11.01 2.72
N GLY A 441 1.95 -12.11 3.43
CA GLY A 441 1.52 -13.39 2.85
C GLY A 441 2.59 -14.05 1.98
N GLY A 442 3.85 -14.01 2.40
CA GLY A 442 4.97 -14.63 1.69
C GLY A 442 5.58 -13.78 0.58
N VAL A 443 5.26 -12.48 0.55
CA VAL A 443 5.81 -11.55 -0.44
C VAL A 443 6.62 -10.46 0.24
N ARG A 444 7.89 -10.32 -0.07
CA ARG A 444 8.70 -9.19 0.36
C ARG A 444 8.48 -8.01 -0.58
N LEU A 445 7.95 -6.91 -0.05
CA LEU A 445 7.71 -5.68 -0.80
C LEU A 445 8.78 -4.64 -0.44
N ALA A 446 9.29 -3.94 -1.44
CA ALA A 446 10.20 -2.82 -1.24
C ALA A 446 9.69 -1.57 -1.97
N LEU A 447 9.75 -0.42 -1.29
CA LEU A 447 9.39 0.88 -1.84
C LEU A 447 10.66 1.69 -2.13
N SER A 448 10.80 2.14 -3.37
CA SER A 448 11.84 3.06 -3.79
C SER A 448 11.25 4.44 -4.04
N LYS A 449 11.99 5.48 -3.62
CA LYS A 449 11.61 6.90 -3.78
C LYS A 449 10.18 7.20 -3.29
N PRO A 450 9.76 6.73 -2.11
CA PRO A 450 8.43 7.00 -1.61
C PRO A 450 8.27 8.50 -1.35
N SER A 451 7.16 9.06 -1.75
CA SER A 451 6.77 10.44 -1.46
C SER A 451 5.30 10.49 -1.07
N LEU A 452 4.99 11.31 -0.09
CA LEU A 452 3.62 11.62 0.32
C LEU A 452 3.48 13.15 0.35
N ARG A 453 2.49 13.66 -0.36
CA ARG A 453 2.21 15.09 -0.44
C ARG A 453 0.73 15.35 -0.18
N LEU A 454 0.45 16.36 0.61
CA LEU A 454 -0.88 16.92 0.72
C LEU A 454 -1.15 17.80 -0.52
N GLU A 455 -2.34 17.75 -1.06
CA GLU A 455 -2.75 18.53 -2.22
C GLU A 455 -3.71 19.66 -1.83
N ARG A 456 -4.69 19.37 -0.96
CA ARG A 456 -5.75 20.30 -0.62
C ARG A 456 -6.42 19.94 0.69
N VAL A 457 -6.94 20.95 1.37
CA VAL A 457 -7.83 20.81 2.53
C VAL A 457 -9.21 21.34 2.16
N VAL A 458 -10.25 20.56 2.43
CA VAL A 458 -11.64 20.88 2.06
C VAL A 458 -12.52 20.80 3.30
N PRO A 459 -13.14 21.92 3.73
CA PRO A 459 -14.15 21.93 4.78
C PRO A 459 -15.47 21.39 4.24
N GLU A 460 -15.82 20.16 4.59
CA GLU A 460 -17.10 19.54 4.28
C GLU A 460 -18.14 19.87 5.37
N ASN A 461 -19.37 19.38 5.24
CA ASN A 461 -20.44 19.73 6.18
C ASN A 461 -20.18 19.24 7.61
N ASP A 462 -19.60 18.06 7.77
CA ASP A 462 -19.40 17.35 9.04
C ASP A 462 -17.94 16.96 9.31
N ALA A 463 -17.05 17.24 8.36
CA ALA A 463 -15.65 16.85 8.43
C ALA A 463 -14.73 17.83 7.69
N LEU A 464 -13.48 17.80 8.08
CA LEU A 464 -12.37 18.38 7.34
C LEU A 464 -11.71 17.28 6.52
N THR A 465 -11.75 17.37 5.18
CA THR A 465 -11.11 16.41 4.30
C THR A 465 -9.78 16.94 3.79
N VAL A 466 -8.71 16.22 4.07
CA VAL A 466 -7.37 16.49 3.56
C VAL A 466 -7.07 15.51 2.45
N LEU A 467 -6.85 16.01 1.24
CA LEU A 467 -6.42 15.20 0.11
C LEU A 467 -4.91 15.08 0.10
N GLY A 468 -4.43 13.86 0.08
CA GLY A 468 -3.04 13.51 -0.12
C GLY A 468 -2.84 12.65 -1.36
N ALA A 469 -1.64 12.68 -1.90
CA ALA A 469 -1.17 11.78 -2.94
C ALA A 469 0.14 11.16 -2.53
N ALA A 470 0.23 9.83 -2.65
CA ALA A 470 1.48 9.11 -2.45
C ALA A 470 1.95 8.50 -3.76
N GLU A 471 3.24 8.60 -4.01
CA GLU A 471 3.91 8.02 -5.16
C GLU A 471 5.13 7.23 -4.70
N ALA A 472 5.39 6.10 -5.34
CA ALA A 472 6.57 5.28 -5.14
C ALA A 472 6.82 4.38 -6.35
N THR A 473 7.98 3.73 -6.37
CA THR A 473 8.21 2.55 -7.18
C THR A 473 8.22 1.33 -6.25
N VAL A 474 7.40 0.34 -6.55
CA VAL A 474 7.26 -0.90 -5.79
C VAL A 474 8.00 -2.01 -6.50
N SER A 475 8.73 -2.83 -5.76
CA SER A 475 9.20 -4.15 -6.20
C SER A 475 8.71 -5.21 -5.22
N ALA A 476 8.43 -6.39 -5.73
CA ALA A 476 7.94 -7.51 -4.95
C ALA A 476 8.77 -8.76 -5.25
N GLU A 477 9.08 -9.53 -4.22
CA GLU A 477 9.75 -10.83 -4.34
C GLU A 477 8.98 -11.87 -3.55
N LEU A 478 8.63 -12.96 -4.20
CA LEU A 478 7.97 -14.09 -3.55
C LEU A 478 9.02 -14.87 -2.74
N THR A 479 8.74 -15.10 -1.47
CA THR A 479 9.63 -15.86 -0.56
C THR A 479 9.12 -17.25 -0.26
N THR A 480 7.82 -17.51 -0.45
CA THR A 480 7.19 -18.82 -0.30
C THR A 480 6.17 -19.03 -1.40
N LEU A 481 6.14 -20.21 -2.00
CA LEU A 481 5.09 -20.57 -2.94
C LEU A 481 3.83 -21.04 -2.20
N PRO A 482 2.62 -20.75 -2.72
CA PRO A 482 1.38 -21.26 -2.16
C PRO A 482 1.37 -22.80 -2.14
N GLY A 483 1.09 -23.40 -0.98
CA GLY A 483 1.05 -24.86 -0.81
C GLY A 483 2.41 -25.54 -0.56
N GLY A 484 3.46 -24.76 -0.28
CA GLY A 484 4.78 -25.26 0.09
C GLY A 484 5.01 -25.36 1.59
#